data_be3407349854e3992bf5c4f6b4175b55
#
_entry.id   be3407349854e3992bf5c4f6b4175b55
#
_cell.length_a   1.000
_cell.length_b   1.000
_cell.length_c   1.000
_cell.angle_alpha   90.00
_cell.angle_beta   90.00
_cell.angle_gamma   90.00
#
_symmetry.space_group_name_H-M   'P 1'
#
loop_
_entity.id
_entity.type
_entity.pdbx_description
1 polymer ?
#
loop_
_entity_poly.entity_id
_entity_poly.type
_entity_poly.pdbx_seq_one_letter_code
_entity_poly.pdbx_strand_id
1 'polypeptide(L)'
;MSRLLHTGQVIVDLVMSLEKLPATGGDVLAHSASFEAGGGFNVMAAARRNGLPVVYLGRHGNGRFGDQARAAMQAEGIEMALAASGGKDTGLCVSLTEATTERTFISHIGAEGELSAEDLAAVTPQADDYVYVSGYSLLLEGKAQPLIDWLLALPRAIVVVFDPGPLVKAPGSALMSALLPRIDIWTSNGPEALAFTGAADITAALPALSQHLPAETLLVVRDGPNGCWVGRAGEVEHVPGFKVRAVDSNGAGDAHAGVFMAGLAMGLAPAVAARRANAA
;
A
#
# COMPACT_ATOMS: atom_id res chain seq x y z
N MET A 1 -4.20 15.54 -16.36
CA MET A 1 -2.96 15.03 -15.72
C MET A 1 -3.40 14.01 -14.70
N SER A 2 -2.89 12.79 -14.79
CA SER A 2 -3.24 11.69 -13.88
C SER A 2 -2.93 12.03 -12.44
N ARG A 3 -3.74 11.52 -11.51
CA ARG A 3 -3.57 11.66 -10.06
C ARG A 3 -3.55 10.28 -9.41
N LEU A 4 -2.95 10.17 -8.24
CA LEU A 4 -3.13 9.04 -7.34
C LEU A 4 -4.23 9.37 -6.33
N LEU A 5 -5.32 8.63 -6.33
CA LEU A 5 -6.35 8.64 -5.30
C LEU A 5 -6.05 7.46 -4.35
N HIS A 6 -5.62 7.77 -3.14
CA HIS A 6 -5.24 6.74 -2.16
C HIS A 6 -6.38 6.51 -1.17
N THR A 7 -6.98 5.31 -1.20
CA THR A 7 -8.11 4.94 -0.34
C THR A 7 -7.70 4.13 0.90
N GLY A 8 -6.41 3.89 1.08
CA GLY A 8 -5.87 3.11 2.20
C GLY A 8 -5.92 3.84 3.55
N GLN A 9 -5.11 3.37 4.47
CA GLN A 9 -5.00 3.92 5.81
C GLN A 9 -3.71 4.72 5.95
N VAL A 10 -3.80 5.92 6.52
CA VAL A 10 -2.64 6.63 7.09
C VAL A 10 -2.75 6.52 8.59
N ILE A 11 -1.71 6.00 9.23
CA ILE A 11 -1.61 5.82 10.68
C ILE A 11 -0.34 6.48 11.20
N VAL A 12 -0.20 6.55 12.50
CA VAL A 12 1.07 6.96 13.13
C VAL A 12 1.78 5.71 13.62
N ASP A 13 3.03 5.55 13.22
CA ASP A 13 3.91 4.48 13.71
C ASP A 13 4.73 4.99 14.88
N LEU A 14 4.63 4.34 16.05
CA LEU A 14 5.63 4.41 17.11
C LEU A 14 6.71 3.38 16.79
N VAL A 15 7.79 3.85 16.19
CA VAL A 15 8.94 3.01 15.82
C VAL A 15 9.90 2.94 17.00
N MET A 16 10.19 1.73 17.48
CA MET A 16 11.17 1.50 18.56
C MET A 16 12.18 0.45 18.13
N SER A 17 13.46 0.71 18.38
CA SER A 17 14.51 -0.30 18.22
C SER A 17 14.96 -0.83 19.58
N LEU A 18 15.15 -2.14 19.66
CA LEU A 18 15.50 -2.85 20.89
C LEU A 18 16.41 -4.04 20.56
N GLU A 19 17.11 -4.55 21.57
CA GLU A 19 17.97 -5.72 21.39
C GLU A 19 17.13 -6.97 21.04
N LYS A 20 16.07 -7.21 21.80
CA LYS A 20 15.17 -8.34 21.65
C LYS A 20 13.84 -8.07 22.35
N LEU A 21 12.75 -8.62 21.81
CA LEU A 21 11.45 -8.58 22.48
C LEU A 21 11.52 -9.24 23.85
N PRO A 22 10.95 -8.63 24.90
CA PRO A 22 10.89 -9.27 26.21
C PRO A 22 9.99 -10.49 26.19
N ALA A 23 10.29 -11.47 27.05
CA ALA A 23 9.34 -12.54 27.33
C ALA A 23 8.08 -11.96 28.00
N THR A 24 6.97 -12.71 27.97
CA THR A 24 5.73 -12.30 28.65
C THR A 24 5.97 -11.98 30.12
N GLY A 25 5.58 -10.78 30.55
CA GLY A 25 5.81 -10.29 31.90
C GLY A 25 7.19 -9.67 32.14
N GLY A 26 8.05 -9.66 31.12
CA GLY A 26 9.39 -9.05 31.15
C GLY A 26 9.39 -7.56 30.82
N ASP A 27 10.55 -6.93 30.92
CA ASP A 27 10.83 -5.52 30.64
C ASP A 27 12.10 -5.39 29.80
N VAL A 28 12.17 -4.38 28.93
CA VAL A 28 13.33 -4.06 28.11
C VAL A 28 13.40 -2.56 27.81
N LEU A 29 14.60 -2.00 27.78
CA LEU A 29 14.83 -0.62 27.36
C LEU A 29 15.08 -0.58 25.86
N ALA A 30 14.31 0.25 25.15
CA ALA A 30 14.54 0.52 23.74
C ALA A 30 15.77 1.42 23.56
N HIS A 31 16.51 1.23 22.46
CA HIS A 31 17.65 2.05 22.07
C HIS A 31 17.20 3.39 21.47
N SER A 32 16.05 3.39 20.79
CA SER A 32 15.45 4.59 20.20
C SER A 32 13.93 4.46 20.13
N ALA A 33 13.27 5.62 20.04
CA ALA A 33 11.85 5.70 19.78
C ALA A 33 11.55 6.97 18.97
N SER A 34 10.68 6.85 17.94
CA SER A 34 10.19 7.97 17.15
C SER A 34 8.72 7.75 16.78
N PHE A 35 8.01 8.86 16.52
CA PHE A 35 6.69 8.82 15.94
C PHE A 35 6.77 9.29 14.48
N GLU A 36 6.24 8.50 13.57
CA GLU A 36 6.31 8.74 12.13
C GLU A 36 4.92 8.52 11.49
N ALA A 37 4.65 9.23 10.40
CA ALA A 37 3.48 8.89 9.59
C ALA A 37 3.79 7.61 8.80
N GLY A 38 2.88 6.65 8.86
CA GLY A 38 3.05 5.32 8.26
C GLY A 38 1.85 4.86 7.45
N GLY A 39 1.84 3.57 7.15
CA GLY A 39 0.84 2.98 6.27
C GLY A 39 0.88 3.60 4.87
N GLY A 40 -0.27 3.92 4.32
CA GLY A 40 -0.40 4.48 2.98
C GLY A 40 0.31 5.83 2.74
N PHE A 41 0.78 6.49 3.81
CA PHE A 41 1.60 7.70 3.68
C PHE A 41 2.84 7.45 2.83
N ASN A 42 3.51 6.31 3.00
CA ASN A 42 4.75 5.99 2.28
C ASN A 42 4.53 5.90 0.76
N VAL A 43 3.47 5.23 0.32
CA VAL A 43 3.08 5.15 -1.11
C VAL A 43 2.84 6.55 -1.67
N MET A 44 2.07 7.37 -0.93
CA MET A 44 1.67 8.70 -1.34
C MET A 44 2.87 9.67 -1.41
N ALA A 45 3.72 9.67 -0.40
CA ALA A 45 4.93 10.49 -0.37
C ALA A 45 5.89 10.13 -1.52
N ALA A 46 6.10 8.84 -1.77
CA ALA A 46 6.92 8.37 -2.88
C ALA A 46 6.35 8.80 -4.24
N ALA A 47 5.05 8.63 -4.47
CA ALA A 47 4.39 9.08 -5.69
C ALA A 47 4.52 10.60 -5.87
N ARG A 48 4.25 11.36 -4.81
CA ARG A 48 4.28 12.83 -4.82
C ARG A 48 5.68 13.38 -5.12
N ARG A 49 6.70 12.84 -4.46
CA ARG A 49 8.12 13.18 -4.68
C ARG A 49 8.59 12.86 -6.11
N ASN A 50 7.92 11.93 -6.78
CA ASN A 50 8.17 11.56 -8.17
C ASN A 50 7.23 12.24 -9.19
N GLY A 51 6.53 13.31 -8.77
CA GLY A 51 5.79 14.19 -9.66
C GLY A 51 4.35 13.79 -9.95
N LEU A 52 3.83 12.71 -9.35
CA LEU A 52 2.42 12.33 -9.46
C LEU A 52 1.60 13.11 -8.42
N PRO A 53 0.60 13.92 -8.80
CA PRO A 53 -0.31 14.54 -7.86
C PRO A 53 -1.07 13.48 -7.05
N VAL A 54 -1.23 13.71 -5.74
CA VAL A 54 -1.82 12.75 -4.82
C VAL A 54 -2.97 13.36 -4.05
N VAL A 55 -4.08 12.64 -3.99
CA VAL A 55 -5.25 12.93 -3.16
C VAL A 55 -5.46 11.78 -2.18
N TYR A 56 -5.40 12.08 -0.90
CA TYR A 56 -5.77 11.12 0.14
C TYR A 56 -7.29 11.12 0.31
N LEU A 57 -7.93 10.02 -0.06
CA LEU A 57 -9.36 9.76 0.05
C LEU A 57 -9.63 8.73 1.15
N GLY A 58 -9.05 8.96 2.32
CA GLY A 58 -9.25 8.19 3.54
C GLY A 58 -9.55 9.11 4.71
N ARG A 59 -10.21 8.56 5.73
CA ARG A 59 -10.48 9.31 6.95
C ARG A 59 -9.22 9.45 7.80
N HIS A 60 -9.14 10.53 8.57
CA HIS A 60 -8.16 10.78 9.60
C HIS A 60 -8.82 11.46 10.80
N GLY A 61 -8.32 11.23 12.00
CA GLY A 61 -8.89 11.74 13.23
C GLY A 61 -8.56 13.21 13.49
N ASN A 62 -9.15 13.78 14.54
CA ASN A 62 -8.91 15.15 15.00
C ASN A 62 -8.13 15.24 16.32
N GLY A 63 -7.51 14.14 16.76
CA GLY A 63 -6.64 14.09 17.92
C GLY A 63 -5.16 14.20 17.56
N ARG A 64 -4.30 13.91 18.53
CA ARG A 64 -2.83 14.03 18.41
C ARG A 64 -2.25 13.29 17.21
N PHE A 65 -2.69 12.07 16.97
CA PHE A 65 -2.18 11.26 15.86
C PHE A 65 -2.73 11.74 14.52
N GLY A 66 -3.98 12.20 14.49
CA GLY A 66 -4.57 12.86 13.32
C GLY A 66 -3.83 14.15 12.95
N ASP A 67 -3.45 14.96 13.92
CA ASP A 67 -2.65 16.18 13.70
C ASP A 67 -1.29 15.85 13.09
N GLN A 68 -0.62 14.83 13.61
CA GLN A 68 0.68 14.38 13.09
C GLN A 68 0.58 13.83 11.66
N ALA A 69 -0.43 12.99 11.39
CA ALA A 69 -0.67 12.45 10.05
C ALA A 69 -0.96 13.57 9.03
N ARG A 70 -1.81 14.55 9.40
CA ARG A 70 -2.11 15.71 8.54
C ARG A 70 -0.88 16.57 8.29
N ALA A 71 -0.09 16.87 9.33
CA ALA A 71 1.14 17.65 9.19
C ALA A 71 2.13 16.98 8.22
N ALA A 72 2.29 15.65 8.31
CA ALA A 72 3.14 14.90 7.39
C ALA A 72 2.61 14.95 5.94
N MET A 73 1.32 14.72 5.74
CA MET A 73 0.70 14.80 4.41
C MET A 73 0.80 16.20 3.81
N GLN A 74 0.58 17.25 4.61
CA GLN A 74 0.72 18.65 4.18
C GLN A 74 2.17 18.98 3.78
N ALA A 75 3.15 18.49 4.55
CA ALA A 75 4.57 18.70 4.23
C ALA A 75 4.98 18.10 2.87
N GLU A 76 4.35 16.99 2.47
CA GLU A 76 4.56 16.37 1.15
C GLU A 76 3.67 17.00 0.05
N GLY A 77 2.79 17.93 0.38
CA GLY A 77 1.85 18.51 -0.57
C GLY A 77 0.79 17.52 -1.06
N ILE A 78 0.41 16.58 -0.20
CA ILE A 78 -0.68 15.63 -0.44
C ILE A 78 -2.00 16.32 -0.12
N GLU A 79 -2.93 16.33 -1.07
CA GLU A 79 -4.29 16.84 -0.87
C GLU A 79 -5.09 15.86 -0.01
N MET A 80 -5.79 16.35 0.99
CA MET A 80 -6.72 15.55 1.80
C MET A 80 -8.15 15.90 1.38
N ALA A 81 -8.86 14.92 0.82
CA ALA A 81 -10.22 15.12 0.30
C ALA A 81 -11.26 15.26 1.42
N LEU A 82 -11.00 14.66 2.58
CA LEU A 82 -11.94 14.64 3.70
C LEU A 82 -11.44 15.55 4.83
N ALA A 83 -12.40 16.16 5.54
CA ALA A 83 -12.11 16.84 6.79
C ALA A 83 -11.76 15.84 7.90
N ALA A 84 -11.08 16.32 8.96
CA ALA A 84 -10.79 15.50 10.12
C ALA A 84 -12.08 14.97 10.76
N SER A 85 -12.13 13.66 11.01
CA SER A 85 -13.29 13.01 11.63
C SER A 85 -13.39 13.34 13.13
N GLY A 86 -14.56 13.72 13.58
CA GLY A 86 -14.85 13.85 15.01
C GLY A 86 -15.02 12.48 15.68
N GLY A 87 -14.69 12.40 16.97
CA GLY A 87 -15.02 11.26 17.84
C GLY A 87 -13.93 10.18 17.95
N LYS A 88 -13.16 9.90 16.92
CA LYS A 88 -12.00 8.98 16.97
C LYS A 88 -10.75 9.69 16.50
N ASP A 89 -9.61 9.38 17.11
CA ASP A 89 -8.32 9.81 16.57
C ASP A 89 -7.87 8.86 15.45
N THR A 90 -6.84 9.24 14.74
CA THR A 90 -6.09 8.36 13.82
C THR A 90 -5.46 7.22 14.62
N GLY A 91 -5.38 6.05 13.99
CA GLY A 91 -4.80 4.85 14.58
C GLY A 91 -3.31 4.95 14.82
N LEU A 92 -2.82 4.03 15.63
CA LEU A 92 -1.43 3.89 16.04
C LEU A 92 -0.94 2.48 15.74
N CYS A 93 0.26 2.37 15.19
CA CYS A 93 1.00 1.11 15.12
C CYS A 93 2.27 1.20 15.97
N VAL A 94 2.46 0.26 16.86
CA VAL A 94 3.75 0.05 17.53
C VAL A 94 4.58 -0.88 16.64
N SER A 95 5.69 -0.36 16.10
CA SER A 95 6.65 -1.07 15.27
C SER A 95 7.92 -1.33 16.07
N LEU A 96 8.16 -2.58 16.43
CA LEU A 96 9.31 -3.02 17.23
C LEU A 96 10.32 -3.70 16.31
N THR A 97 11.54 -3.15 16.23
CA THR A 97 12.63 -3.70 15.42
C THR A 97 13.71 -4.26 16.34
N GLU A 98 13.97 -5.56 16.24
CA GLU A 98 15.04 -6.24 16.99
C GLU A 98 16.42 -6.06 16.32
N ALA A 99 17.50 -6.32 17.06
CA ALA A 99 18.86 -6.29 16.53
C ALA A 99 19.08 -7.24 15.34
N THR A 100 18.28 -8.27 15.21
CA THR A 100 18.21 -9.19 14.06
C THR A 100 17.59 -8.59 12.82
N THR A 101 17.07 -7.37 12.90
CA THR A 101 16.24 -6.68 11.88
C THR A 101 14.82 -7.24 11.71
N GLU A 102 14.44 -8.24 12.52
CA GLU A 102 13.06 -8.73 12.58
C GLU A 102 12.14 -7.65 13.16
N ARG A 103 10.91 -7.59 12.63
CA ARG A 103 9.93 -6.59 13.03
C ARG A 103 8.64 -7.22 13.54
N THR A 104 8.13 -6.62 14.60
CA THR A 104 6.83 -6.97 15.18
C THR A 104 5.95 -5.74 15.20
N PHE A 105 4.70 -5.89 14.71
CA PHE A 105 3.75 -4.79 14.61
C PHE A 105 2.54 -5.07 15.48
N ILE A 106 2.09 -4.04 16.22
CA ILE A 106 0.85 -4.07 17.00
C ILE A 106 0.06 -2.83 16.60
N SER A 107 -1.04 -3.01 15.87
CA SER A 107 -1.84 -1.91 15.33
C SER A 107 -3.16 -1.76 16.04
N HIS A 108 -3.52 -0.52 16.33
CA HIS A 108 -4.85 -0.09 16.76
C HIS A 108 -5.44 0.81 15.68
N ILE A 109 -6.61 0.42 15.18
CA ILE A 109 -7.29 1.13 14.10
C ILE A 109 -8.16 2.25 14.67
N GLY A 110 -8.01 3.44 14.12
CA GLY A 110 -8.76 4.64 14.46
C GLY A 110 -9.78 5.05 13.39
N ALA A 111 -9.83 6.35 13.11
CA ALA A 111 -10.77 6.94 12.14
C ALA A 111 -10.56 6.41 10.72
N GLU A 112 -9.32 6.08 10.33
CA GLU A 112 -8.96 5.55 9.01
C GLU A 112 -9.53 4.16 8.70
N GLY A 113 -10.07 3.49 9.72
CA GLY A 113 -10.78 2.21 9.59
C GLY A 113 -12.18 2.33 9.01
N GLU A 114 -12.68 3.53 8.85
CA GLU A 114 -14.02 3.81 8.34
C GLU A 114 -13.92 4.56 7.00
N LEU A 115 -14.83 4.27 6.08
CA LEU A 115 -14.95 5.00 4.81
C LEU A 115 -16.35 4.74 4.23
N SER A 116 -17.19 5.76 4.22
CA SER A 116 -18.56 5.64 3.73
C SER A 116 -18.66 5.92 2.22
N ALA A 117 -19.81 5.59 1.63
CA ALA A 117 -20.09 5.97 0.24
C ALA A 117 -20.11 7.49 0.03
N GLU A 118 -20.53 8.26 1.05
CA GLU A 118 -20.50 9.72 1.03
C GLU A 118 -19.07 10.25 1.00
N ASP A 119 -18.17 9.67 1.82
CA ASP A 119 -16.74 10.02 1.80
C ASP A 119 -16.12 9.78 0.40
N LEU A 120 -16.42 8.63 -0.19
CA LEU A 120 -15.93 8.28 -1.53
C LEU A 120 -16.47 9.21 -2.63
N ALA A 121 -17.67 9.76 -2.45
CA ALA A 121 -18.26 10.74 -3.35
C ALA A 121 -17.62 12.14 -3.26
N ALA A 122 -16.78 12.41 -2.26
CA ALA A 122 -16.08 13.69 -2.12
C ALA A 122 -15.09 13.95 -3.27
N VAL A 123 -14.64 12.91 -3.98
CA VAL A 123 -13.76 13.03 -5.15
C VAL A 123 -14.42 12.38 -6.36
N THR A 124 -14.45 13.11 -7.47
CA THR A 124 -14.80 12.52 -8.76
C THR A 124 -13.52 12.10 -9.47
N PRO A 125 -13.26 10.77 -9.64
CA PRO A 125 -12.11 10.29 -10.38
C PRO A 125 -12.21 10.69 -11.85
N GLN A 126 -11.08 10.99 -12.47
CA GLN A 126 -10.96 11.36 -13.87
C GLN A 126 -10.30 10.21 -14.65
N ALA A 127 -10.48 10.21 -15.97
CA ALA A 127 -9.78 9.25 -16.82
C ALA A 127 -8.26 9.30 -16.55
N ASP A 128 -7.64 8.13 -16.52
CA ASP A 128 -6.22 7.92 -16.23
C ASP A 128 -5.79 8.21 -14.77
N ASP A 129 -6.74 8.50 -13.85
CA ASP A 129 -6.41 8.49 -12.42
C ASP A 129 -6.12 7.06 -11.95
N TYR A 130 -5.19 6.95 -11.00
CA TYR A 130 -4.87 5.71 -10.29
C TYR A 130 -5.62 5.69 -8.96
N VAL A 131 -6.36 4.63 -8.69
CA VAL A 131 -6.99 4.38 -7.39
C VAL A 131 -6.22 3.27 -6.69
N TYR A 132 -5.49 3.62 -5.63
CA TYR A 132 -4.73 2.64 -4.84
C TYR A 132 -5.57 2.08 -3.72
N VAL A 133 -5.64 0.75 -3.68
CA VAL A 133 -6.40 -0.05 -2.71
C VAL A 133 -5.44 -0.98 -1.97
N SER A 134 -5.38 -0.83 -0.66
CA SER A 134 -4.67 -1.75 0.22
C SER A 134 -5.57 -2.90 0.66
N GLY A 135 -5.05 -4.12 0.69
CA GLY A 135 -5.76 -5.29 1.20
C GLY A 135 -6.21 -5.16 2.66
N TYR A 136 -5.52 -4.35 3.45
CA TYR A 136 -5.99 -4.00 4.80
C TYR A 136 -7.40 -3.38 4.80
N SER A 137 -7.77 -2.64 3.75
CA SER A 137 -9.10 -2.04 3.62
C SER A 137 -10.22 -3.07 3.54
N LEU A 138 -9.93 -4.28 3.04
CA LEU A 138 -10.90 -5.37 2.92
C LEU A 138 -11.17 -6.10 4.25
N LEU A 139 -10.36 -5.85 5.26
CA LEU A 139 -10.48 -6.45 6.60
C LEU A 139 -11.28 -5.57 7.57
N LEU A 140 -11.66 -4.36 7.15
CA LEU A 140 -12.30 -3.34 7.98
C LEU A 140 -13.78 -3.24 7.62
N GLU A 141 -14.68 -3.71 8.50
CA GLU A 141 -16.13 -3.75 8.28
C GLU A 141 -16.72 -2.39 7.87
N GLY A 142 -16.27 -1.29 8.53
CA GLY A 142 -16.74 0.07 8.25
C GLY A 142 -16.22 0.66 6.93
N LYS A 143 -15.43 -0.08 6.15
CA LYS A 143 -14.76 0.41 4.94
C LYS A 143 -14.90 -0.53 3.75
N ALA A 144 -14.83 -1.82 3.97
CA ALA A 144 -14.66 -2.82 2.92
C ALA A 144 -15.79 -2.77 1.87
N GLN A 145 -17.05 -2.90 2.30
CA GLN A 145 -18.16 -2.97 1.38
C GLN A 145 -18.38 -1.66 0.60
N PRO A 146 -18.46 -0.47 1.23
CA PRO A 146 -18.59 0.78 0.49
C PRO A 146 -17.46 1.00 -0.53
N LEU A 147 -16.22 0.63 -0.18
CA LEU A 147 -15.07 0.75 -1.08
C LEU A 147 -15.22 -0.18 -2.29
N ILE A 148 -15.60 -1.44 -2.10
CA ILE A 148 -15.81 -2.39 -3.20
C ILE A 148 -16.93 -1.92 -4.13
N ASP A 149 -18.07 -1.51 -3.58
CA ASP A 149 -19.20 -1.03 -4.37
C ASP A 149 -18.81 0.17 -5.23
N TRP A 150 -18.04 1.10 -4.65
CA TRP A 150 -17.54 2.26 -5.37
C TRP A 150 -16.55 1.86 -6.48
N LEU A 151 -15.59 0.98 -6.21
CA LEU A 151 -14.61 0.51 -7.19
C LEU A 151 -15.24 -0.18 -8.39
N LEU A 152 -16.29 -0.99 -8.15
CA LEU A 152 -17.04 -1.69 -9.20
C LEU A 152 -17.85 -0.72 -10.08
N ALA A 153 -18.27 0.41 -9.52
CA ALA A 153 -18.99 1.45 -10.26
C ALA A 153 -18.08 2.38 -11.08
N LEU A 154 -16.76 2.36 -10.85
CA LEU A 154 -15.82 3.22 -11.57
C LEU A 154 -15.73 2.88 -13.06
N PRO A 155 -15.66 3.89 -13.95
CA PRO A 155 -15.37 3.67 -15.37
C PRO A 155 -14.03 2.92 -15.57
N ARG A 156 -13.96 2.10 -16.62
CA ARG A 156 -12.73 1.36 -16.97
C ARG A 156 -11.54 2.24 -17.33
N ALA A 157 -11.74 3.52 -17.60
CA ALA A 157 -10.67 4.49 -17.80
C ALA A 157 -9.94 4.87 -16.51
N ILE A 158 -10.44 4.46 -15.34
CA ILE A 158 -9.79 4.64 -14.05
C ILE A 158 -8.96 3.39 -13.74
N VAL A 159 -7.69 3.56 -13.41
CA VAL A 159 -6.76 2.45 -13.14
C VAL A 159 -6.83 2.04 -11.68
N VAL A 160 -7.28 0.84 -11.37
CA VAL A 160 -7.32 0.29 -10.01
C VAL A 160 -6.03 -0.48 -9.72
N VAL A 161 -5.29 0.00 -8.74
CA VAL A 161 -4.04 -0.61 -8.24
C VAL A 161 -4.31 -1.29 -6.92
N PHE A 162 -4.02 -2.57 -6.82
CA PHE A 162 -4.26 -3.35 -5.61
C PHE A 162 -2.95 -3.93 -5.04
N ASP A 163 -2.72 -3.67 -3.75
CA ASP A 163 -1.66 -4.29 -2.95
C ASP A 163 -2.32 -5.14 -1.85
N PRO A 164 -2.19 -6.48 -1.87
CA PRO A 164 -2.87 -7.36 -0.93
C PRO A 164 -2.39 -7.15 0.51
N GLY A 165 -1.12 -6.79 0.69
CA GLY A 165 -0.47 -6.78 2.00
C GLY A 165 -0.40 -8.19 2.63
N PRO A 166 0.19 -8.32 3.82
CA PRO A 166 0.51 -9.62 4.41
C PRO A 166 -0.69 -10.39 4.97
N LEU A 167 -1.84 -9.74 5.15
CA LEU A 167 -3.02 -10.35 5.77
C LEU A 167 -4.02 -10.95 4.77
N VAL A 168 -3.93 -10.60 3.49
CA VAL A 168 -4.76 -11.18 2.42
C VAL A 168 -4.03 -12.39 1.83
N LYS A 169 -4.37 -13.59 2.31
CA LYS A 169 -3.64 -14.82 2.01
C LYS A 169 -4.32 -15.74 0.99
N ALA A 170 -5.50 -15.39 0.50
CA ALA A 170 -6.23 -16.23 -0.46
C ALA A 170 -7.34 -15.43 -1.19
N PRO A 171 -7.72 -15.84 -2.41
CA PRO A 171 -8.80 -15.22 -3.17
C PRO A 171 -10.20 -15.49 -2.63
N GLY A 172 -10.35 -16.29 -1.58
CA GLY A 172 -11.59 -16.96 -1.19
C GLY A 172 -12.65 -16.13 -0.48
N SER A 173 -12.43 -14.85 -0.13
CA SER A 173 -13.49 -14.03 0.43
C SER A 173 -14.42 -13.48 -0.66
N ALA A 174 -15.70 -13.27 -0.34
CA ALA A 174 -16.66 -12.69 -1.28
C ALA A 174 -16.21 -11.30 -1.78
N LEU A 175 -15.66 -10.47 -0.89
CA LEU A 175 -15.13 -9.15 -1.23
C LEU A 175 -13.94 -9.22 -2.19
N MET A 176 -13.01 -10.14 -1.94
CA MET A 176 -11.86 -10.35 -2.81
C MET A 176 -12.31 -10.85 -4.19
N SER A 177 -13.21 -11.85 -4.22
CA SER A 177 -13.75 -12.37 -5.48
C SER A 177 -14.47 -11.30 -6.31
N ALA A 178 -15.16 -10.35 -5.66
CA ALA A 178 -15.78 -9.22 -6.32
C ALA A 178 -14.74 -8.22 -6.87
N LEU A 179 -13.64 -7.99 -6.15
CA LEU A 179 -12.61 -7.02 -6.52
C LEU A 179 -11.71 -7.52 -7.66
N LEU A 180 -11.34 -8.81 -7.67
CA LEU A 180 -10.36 -9.37 -8.62
C LEU A 180 -10.60 -8.96 -10.08
N PRO A 181 -11.85 -8.99 -10.63
CA PRO A 181 -12.10 -8.60 -12.02
C PRO A 181 -11.92 -7.10 -12.31
N ARG A 182 -11.71 -6.29 -11.26
CA ARG A 182 -11.56 -4.83 -11.37
C ARG A 182 -10.11 -4.37 -11.26
N ILE A 183 -9.20 -5.24 -10.89
CA ILE A 183 -7.80 -4.91 -10.70
C ILE A 183 -7.10 -4.74 -12.06
N ASP A 184 -6.58 -3.54 -12.30
CA ASP A 184 -5.79 -3.23 -13.50
C ASP A 184 -4.28 -3.40 -13.24
N ILE A 185 -3.84 -3.16 -11.99
CA ILE A 185 -2.45 -3.38 -11.56
C ILE A 185 -2.46 -4.14 -10.24
N TRP A 186 -1.79 -5.27 -10.19
CA TRP A 186 -1.47 -6.01 -8.97
C TRP A 186 -0.04 -5.68 -8.53
N THR A 187 0.17 -5.28 -7.30
CA THR A 187 1.51 -5.09 -6.72
C THR A 187 1.63 -5.81 -5.39
N SER A 188 2.62 -6.69 -5.25
CA SER A 188 2.87 -7.44 -4.00
C SER A 188 4.36 -7.73 -3.84
N ASN A 189 4.78 -8.16 -2.67
CA ASN A 189 6.08 -8.82 -2.53
C ASN A 189 5.97 -10.32 -2.85
N GLY A 190 7.11 -11.01 -2.95
CA GLY A 190 7.17 -12.44 -3.20
C GLY A 190 6.37 -13.25 -2.17
N PRO A 191 6.61 -13.12 -0.85
CA PRO A 191 5.85 -13.82 0.19
C PRO A 191 4.34 -13.63 0.10
N GLU A 192 3.86 -12.43 -0.21
CA GLU A 192 2.43 -12.14 -0.41
C GLU A 192 1.87 -12.87 -1.63
N ALA A 193 2.60 -12.85 -2.76
CA ALA A 193 2.22 -13.58 -3.97
C ALA A 193 2.13 -15.10 -3.72
N LEU A 194 3.12 -15.65 -3.00
CA LEU A 194 3.12 -17.07 -2.63
C LEU A 194 1.96 -17.42 -1.69
N ALA A 195 1.71 -16.59 -0.68
CA ALA A 195 0.60 -16.80 0.25
C ALA A 195 -0.76 -16.75 -0.45
N PHE A 196 -0.93 -15.85 -1.42
CA PHE A 196 -2.18 -15.68 -2.16
C PHE A 196 -2.45 -16.84 -3.13
N THR A 197 -1.42 -17.34 -3.80
CA THR A 197 -1.53 -18.37 -4.85
C THR A 197 -1.32 -19.81 -4.34
N GLY A 198 -0.66 -19.98 -3.20
CA GLY A 198 -0.19 -21.27 -2.73
C GLY A 198 1.00 -21.83 -3.53
N ALA A 199 1.64 -21.03 -4.36
CA ALA A 199 2.78 -21.44 -5.19
C ALA A 199 4.05 -21.65 -4.37
N ALA A 200 4.99 -22.46 -4.89
CA ALA A 200 6.24 -22.77 -4.21
C ALA A 200 7.30 -21.66 -4.33
N ASP A 201 7.26 -20.90 -5.43
CA ASP A 201 8.20 -19.82 -5.72
C ASP A 201 7.54 -18.74 -6.59
N ILE A 202 8.22 -17.60 -6.78
CA ILE A 202 7.68 -16.45 -7.53
C ILE A 202 7.40 -16.83 -8.99
N THR A 203 8.23 -17.66 -9.62
CA THR A 203 8.05 -18.03 -11.03
C THR A 203 6.82 -18.88 -11.26
N ALA A 204 6.42 -19.70 -10.26
CA ALA A 204 5.16 -20.42 -10.23
C ALA A 204 3.97 -19.53 -9.81
N ALA A 205 4.21 -18.54 -8.94
CA ALA A 205 3.16 -17.61 -8.50
C ALA A 205 2.66 -16.69 -9.61
N LEU A 206 3.51 -16.25 -10.52
CA LEU A 206 3.14 -15.33 -11.61
C LEU A 206 2.02 -15.88 -12.51
N PRO A 207 2.13 -17.07 -13.11
CA PRO A 207 1.02 -17.65 -13.88
C PRO A 207 -0.19 -17.99 -13.02
N ALA A 208 -0.01 -18.34 -11.75
CA ALA A 208 -1.12 -18.59 -10.84
C ALA A 208 -1.90 -17.30 -10.52
N LEU A 209 -1.24 -16.18 -10.28
CA LEU A 209 -1.88 -14.86 -10.16
C LEU A 209 -2.70 -14.53 -11.41
N SER A 210 -2.15 -14.78 -12.61
CA SER A 210 -2.82 -14.51 -13.88
C SER A 210 -4.12 -15.31 -14.06
N GLN A 211 -4.29 -16.45 -13.37
CA GLN A 211 -5.54 -17.22 -13.41
C GLN A 211 -6.67 -16.58 -12.60
N HIS A 212 -6.33 -15.73 -11.64
CA HIS A 212 -7.30 -15.04 -10.78
C HIS A 212 -7.64 -13.62 -11.25
N LEU A 213 -6.85 -13.06 -12.14
CA LEU A 213 -6.91 -11.67 -12.58
C LEU A 213 -7.27 -11.56 -14.07
N PRO A 214 -7.84 -10.43 -14.53
CA PRO A 214 -8.00 -10.17 -15.96
C PRO A 214 -6.68 -10.31 -16.72
N ALA A 215 -6.72 -10.79 -17.94
CA ALA A 215 -5.52 -10.99 -18.77
C ALA A 215 -4.69 -9.70 -18.99
N GLU A 216 -5.40 -8.56 -18.96
CA GLU A 216 -4.78 -7.23 -19.12
C GLU A 216 -4.16 -6.68 -17.83
N THR A 217 -4.35 -7.35 -16.68
CA THR A 217 -3.80 -6.88 -15.41
C THR A 217 -2.28 -6.86 -15.47
N LEU A 218 -1.69 -5.72 -15.15
CA LEU A 218 -0.25 -5.56 -15.00
C LEU A 218 0.18 -6.11 -13.65
N LEU A 219 1.03 -7.13 -13.65
CA LEU A 219 1.60 -7.73 -12.45
C LEU A 219 2.91 -7.05 -12.10
N VAL A 220 3.10 -6.76 -10.81
CA VAL A 220 4.37 -6.32 -10.23
C VAL A 220 4.62 -7.13 -8.96
N VAL A 221 5.58 -8.05 -9.01
CA VAL A 221 5.94 -8.88 -7.85
C VAL A 221 7.38 -8.56 -7.44
N ARG A 222 7.53 -7.91 -6.29
CA ARG A 222 8.82 -7.49 -5.72
C ARG A 222 9.56 -8.69 -5.12
N ASP A 223 10.86 -8.79 -5.40
CA ASP A 223 11.73 -9.88 -4.96
C ASP A 223 12.91 -9.35 -4.12
N GLY A 224 12.63 -8.40 -3.26
CA GLY A 224 13.63 -7.79 -2.37
C GLY A 224 14.86 -7.29 -3.13
N PRO A 225 16.08 -7.68 -2.71
CA PRO A 225 17.31 -7.22 -3.34
C PRO A 225 17.48 -7.69 -4.79
N ASN A 226 16.74 -8.69 -5.24
CA ASN A 226 16.78 -9.20 -6.61
C ASN A 226 16.03 -8.29 -7.59
N GLY A 227 15.20 -7.36 -7.09
CA GLY A 227 14.40 -6.45 -7.91
C GLY A 227 12.93 -6.86 -7.97
N CYS A 228 12.35 -6.93 -9.16
CA CYS A 228 10.94 -7.30 -9.31
C CYS A 228 10.66 -8.00 -10.65
N TRP A 229 9.51 -8.63 -10.71
CA TRP A 229 8.92 -9.18 -11.92
C TRP A 229 7.80 -8.26 -12.37
N VAL A 230 7.75 -7.91 -13.66
CA VAL A 230 6.76 -7.00 -14.22
C VAL A 230 6.26 -7.47 -15.58
N GLY A 231 4.96 -7.38 -15.83
CA GLY A 231 4.37 -7.74 -17.11
C GLY A 231 2.90 -8.14 -16.99
N ARG A 232 2.36 -8.71 -18.06
CA ARG A 232 0.99 -9.24 -18.13
C ARG A 232 1.02 -10.75 -18.30
N ALA A 233 -0.17 -11.39 -18.26
CA ALA A 233 -0.29 -12.84 -18.45
C ALA A 233 0.49 -13.31 -19.70
N GLY A 234 1.43 -14.23 -19.49
CA GLY A 234 2.26 -14.82 -20.54
C GLY A 234 3.52 -14.02 -20.93
N GLU A 235 3.64 -12.76 -20.54
CA GLU A 235 4.78 -11.90 -20.88
C GLU A 235 5.25 -11.13 -19.64
N VAL A 236 5.87 -11.84 -18.71
CA VAL A 236 6.45 -11.25 -17.49
C VAL A 236 7.97 -11.32 -17.57
N GLU A 237 8.63 -10.19 -17.33
CA GLU A 237 10.08 -10.08 -17.34
C GLU A 237 10.63 -9.74 -15.93
N HIS A 238 11.84 -10.18 -15.66
CA HIS A 238 12.57 -9.83 -14.45
C HIS A 238 13.34 -8.52 -14.64
N VAL A 239 13.08 -7.55 -13.77
CA VAL A 239 13.80 -6.28 -13.71
C VAL A 239 14.75 -6.32 -12.51
N PRO A 240 16.08 -6.38 -12.74
CA PRO A 240 17.04 -6.53 -11.66
C PRO A 240 17.02 -5.36 -10.67
N GLY A 241 17.28 -5.66 -9.41
CA GLY A 241 17.51 -4.68 -8.36
C GLY A 241 18.90 -4.03 -8.45
N PHE A 242 19.14 -3.12 -7.54
CA PHE A 242 20.44 -2.46 -7.40
C PHE A 242 21.16 -3.01 -6.16
N LYS A 243 22.47 -3.21 -6.28
CA LYS A 243 23.30 -3.62 -5.13
C LYS A 243 23.51 -2.42 -4.22
N VAL A 244 22.88 -2.45 -3.06
CA VAL A 244 22.99 -1.42 -2.04
C VAL A 244 23.27 -2.05 -0.67
N ARG A 245 23.77 -1.26 0.27
CA ARG A 245 23.78 -1.63 1.69
C ARG A 245 22.48 -1.13 2.30
N ALA A 246 21.54 -2.03 2.52
CA ALA A 246 20.28 -1.67 3.18
C ALA A 246 20.57 -1.21 4.63
N VAL A 247 19.99 -0.08 5.01
CA VAL A 247 20.04 0.48 6.37
C VAL A 247 18.70 0.27 7.06
N ASP A 248 17.62 0.52 6.33
CA ASP A 248 16.24 0.27 6.73
C ASP A 248 15.44 -0.12 5.48
N SER A 249 14.58 -1.11 5.62
CA SER A 249 13.68 -1.57 4.54
C SER A 249 12.21 -1.26 4.83
N ASN A 250 11.92 -0.45 5.87
CA ASN A 250 10.55 -0.03 6.18
C ASN A 250 10.01 0.85 5.06
N GLY A 251 8.79 0.55 4.58
CA GLY A 251 8.16 1.30 3.50
C GLY A 251 8.79 1.10 2.10
N ALA A 252 9.82 0.24 1.93
CA ALA A 252 10.44 0.02 0.62
C ALA A 252 9.43 -0.50 -0.42
N GLY A 253 8.50 -1.37 -0.02
CA GLY A 253 7.41 -1.84 -0.88
C GLY A 253 6.46 -0.72 -1.28
N ASP A 254 6.13 0.14 -0.33
CA ASP A 254 5.27 1.31 -0.54
C ASP A 254 5.95 2.33 -1.47
N ALA A 255 7.23 2.61 -1.22
CA ALA A 255 8.03 3.50 -2.06
C ALA A 255 8.09 2.98 -3.49
N HIS A 256 8.35 1.67 -3.67
CA HIS A 256 8.34 1.02 -4.98
C HIS A 256 6.99 1.22 -5.68
N ALA A 257 5.86 0.96 -5.02
CA ALA A 257 4.53 1.12 -5.61
C ALA A 257 4.25 2.58 -6.02
N GLY A 258 4.60 3.55 -5.16
CA GLY A 258 4.42 4.98 -5.43
C GLY A 258 5.26 5.47 -6.62
N VAL A 259 6.54 5.09 -6.68
CA VAL A 259 7.46 5.44 -7.80
C VAL A 259 7.05 4.74 -9.09
N PHE A 260 6.60 3.49 -9.02
CA PHE A 260 6.12 2.74 -10.17
C PHE A 260 4.91 3.43 -10.82
N MET A 261 3.88 3.77 -10.03
CA MET A 261 2.70 4.50 -10.53
C MET A 261 3.08 5.85 -11.12
N ALA A 262 3.98 6.61 -10.48
CA ALA A 262 4.46 7.87 -11.02
C ALA A 262 5.18 7.68 -12.36
N GLY A 263 5.96 6.63 -12.52
CA GLY A 263 6.61 6.27 -13.78
C GLY A 263 5.61 5.97 -14.90
N LEU A 264 4.58 5.17 -14.61
CA LEU A 264 3.51 4.88 -15.57
C LEU A 264 2.74 6.15 -15.96
N ALA A 265 2.44 7.02 -15.01
CA ALA A 265 1.75 8.29 -15.26
C ALA A 265 2.57 9.25 -16.15
N MET A 266 3.89 9.11 -16.18
CA MET A 266 4.79 9.80 -17.12
C MET A 266 4.85 9.15 -18.51
N GLY A 267 4.13 8.04 -18.73
CA GLY A 267 4.15 7.29 -19.99
C GLY A 267 5.35 6.35 -20.14
N LEU A 268 6.08 6.04 -19.08
CA LEU A 268 7.17 5.07 -19.12
C LEU A 268 6.63 3.65 -19.37
N ALA A 269 7.35 2.85 -20.15
CA ALA A 269 7.04 1.43 -20.26
C ALA A 269 7.15 0.74 -18.89
N PRO A 270 6.34 -0.30 -18.60
CA PRO A 270 6.30 -0.96 -17.30
C PRO A 270 7.66 -1.39 -16.76
N ALA A 271 8.52 -1.99 -17.57
CA ALA A 271 9.87 -2.38 -17.16
C ALA A 271 10.76 -1.18 -16.78
N VAL A 272 10.61 -0.05 -17.48
CA VAL A 272 11.37 1.18 -17.17
C VAL A 272 10.87 1.81 -15.88
N ALA A 273 9.53 1.85 -15.67
CA ALA A 273 8.93 2.30 -14.44
C ALA A 273 9.35 1.40 -13.24
N ALA A 274 9.37 0.08 -13.42
CA ALA A 274 9.82 -0.89 -12.43
C ALA A 274 11.32 -0.72 -12.10
N ARG A 275 12.17 -0.51 -13.11
CA ARG A 275 13.60 -0.24 -12.87
C ARG A 275 13.80 1.04 -12.04
N ARG A 276 13.02 2.08 -12.31
CA ARG A 276 13.04 3.32 -11.51
C ARG A 276 12.57 3.06 -10.09
N ALA A 277 11.52 2.27 -9.90
CA ALA A 277 10.98 1.89 -8.61
C ALA A 277 11.95 1.02 -7.79
N ASN A 278 12.73 0.13 -8.43
CA ASN A 278 13.79 -0.64 -7.77
C ASN A 278 14.94 0.23 -7.23
N ALA A 279 15.06 1.48 -7.66
CA ALA A 279 16.08 2.42 -7.21
C ALA A 279 15.59 3.35 -6.09
N ALA A 280 14.31 3.28 -5.72
CA ALA A 280 13.69 4.05 -4.65
C ALA A 280 13.77 3.31 -3.32
#